data_0e014093c8ae9c7acf8051e758741eb6
#
_entry.id   0e014093c8ae9c7acf8051e758741eb6
#
_cell.length_a   1.000
_cell.length_b   1.000
_cell.length_c   1.000
_cell.angle_alpha   90.00
_cell.angle_beta   90.00
_cell.angle_gamma   90.00
#
_symmetry.space_group_name_H-M   'P 1'
#
loop_
_entity.id
_entity.type
_entity.pdbx_description
1 polymer ?
#
loop_
_entity_poly.entity_id
_entity_poly.type
_entity_poly.pdbx_seq_one_letter_code
_entity_poly.pdbx_strand_id
1 'polypeptide(L)'
;MPVTVRRATKKDAARVAELSVALAEQHVGYDTARFARLITRDGAERFYGGQAEAPDAVVLVAERDGEVVGFAYMQYEPVLYAELAVKVACLHDIFVDKNERRSDIGKKLLETAADEARGFGATKVLLSVATQNDGAKAFFESVGFYTTMHEMMCLLD
;
A
#
# COMPACT_ATOMS: atom_id res chain seq x y z
N MET A 1 -2.73 5.01 -23.20
CA MET A 1 -3.34 6.15 -22.50
C MET A 1 -2.56 6.46 -21.23
N PRO A 2 -2.34 7.73 -20.91
CA PRO A 2 -1.57 8.09 -19.72
C PRO A 2 -2.32 7.74 -18.44
N VAL A 3 -1.55 7.43 -17.39
CA VAL A 3 -2.06 7.20 -16.05
C VAL A 3 -1.81 8.44 -15.21
N THR A 4 -2.80 8.86 -14.47
CA THR A 4 -2.72 9.97 -13.52
C THR A 4 -2.82 9.41 -12.10
N VAL A 5 -1.93 9.85 -11.20
CA VAL A 5 -2.00 9.52 -9.78
C VAL A 5 -2.46 10.75 -9.02
N ARG A 6 -3.44 10.57 -8.16
CA ARG A 6 -4.04 11.63 -7.35
C ARG A 6 -4.46 11.10 -5.98
N ARG A 7 -4.72 12.00 -5.05
CA ARG A 7 -5.35 11.61 -3.79
C ARG A 7 -6.76 11.10 -4.05
N ALA A 8 -7.12 10.04 -3.33
CA ALA A 8 -8.47 9.49 -3.36
C ALA A 8 -9.45 10.43 -2.65
N THR A 9 -10.69 10.38 -3.08
CA THR A 9 -11.83 10.97 -2.39
C THR A 9 -12.74 9.85 -1.88
N LYS A 10 -13.75 10.17 -1.09
CA LYS A 10 -14.74 9.19 -0.65
C LYS A 10 -15.41 8.45 -1.82
N LYS A 11 -15.50 9.08 -2.98
CA LYS A 11 -16.09 8.46 -4.18
C LYS A 11 -15.25 7.29 -4.71
N ASP A 12 -13.98 7.28 -4.40
CA ASP A 12 -13.07 6.21 -4.84
C ASP A 12 -13.08 5.00 -3.88
N ALA A 13 -13.63 5.15 -2.68
CA ALA A 13 -13.53 4.17 -1.61
C ALA A 13 -14.06 2.78 -2.00
N ALA A 14 -15.14 2.72 -2.77
CA ALA A 14 -15.70 1.44 -3.22
C ALA A 14 -14.71 0.68 -4.12
N ARG A 15 -14.09 1.38 -5.06
CA ARG A 15 -13.11 0.76 -5.97
C ARG A 15 -11.80 0.41 -5.25
N VAL A 16 -11.34 1.27 -4.36
CA VAL A 16 -10.17 0.98 -3.52
C VAL A 16 -10.43 -0.26 -2.67
N ALA A 17 -11.64 -0.40 -2.11
CA ALA A 17 -12.02 -1.58 -1.34
C ALA A 17 -11.93 -2.87 -2.18
N GLU A 18 -12.40 -2.86 -3.41
CA GLU A 18 -12.29 -4.01 -4.31
C GLU A 18 -10.81 -4.40 -4.54
N LEU A 19 -9.97 -3.41 -4.80
CA LEU A 19 -8.53 -3.65 -5.00
C LEU A 19 -7.87 -4.15 -3.72
N SER A 20 -8.26 -3.62 -2.55
CA SER A 20 -7.71 -4.06 -1.26
C SER A 20 -8.09 -5.49 -0.92
N VAL A 21 -9.31 -5.91 -1.26
CA VAL A 21 -9.74 -7.31 -1.09
C VAL A 21 -8.89 -8.22 -1.97
N ALA A 22 -8.65 -7.84 -3.22
CA ALA A 22 -7.79 -8.61 -4.12
C ALA A 22 -6.36 -8.73 -3.58
N LEU A 23 -5.82 -7.64 -3.01
CA LEU A 23 -4.50 -7.65 -2.37
C LEU A 23 -4.48 -8.59 -1.16
N ALA A 24 -5.51 -8.54 -0.31
CA ALA A 24 -5.62 -9.41 0.86
C ALA A 24 -5.70 -10.89 0.45
N GLU A 25 -6.49 -11.23 -0.56
CA GLU A 25 -6.60 -12.60 -1.07
C GLU A 25 -5.25 -13.08 -1.65
N GLN A 26 -4.49 -12.23 -2.30
CA GLN A 26 -3.15 -12.57 -2.77
C GLN A 26 -2.26 -12.98 -1.60
N HIS A 27 -2.31 -12.26 -0.48
CA HIS A 27 -1.51 -12.57 0.71
C HIS A 27 -1.96 -13.86 1.38
N VAL A 28 -3.28 -14.09 1.50
CA VAL A 28 -3.81 -15.37 2.02
C VAL A 28 -3.29 -16.53 1.17
N GLY A 29 -3.19 -16.34 -0.14
CA GLY A 29 -2.63 -17.34 -1.06
C GLY A 29 -1.15 -17.64 -0.83
N TYR A 30 -0.38 -16.70 -0.25
CA TYR A 30 1.02 -16.93 0.06
C TYR A 30 1.20 -17.83 1.29
N ASP A 31 0.45 -17.58 2.36
CA ASP A 31 0.60 -18.29 3.62
C ASP A 31 -0.66 -18.15 4.47
N THR A 32 -1.47 -19.20 4.55
CA THR A 32 -2.74 -19.18 5.28
C THR A 32 -2.55 -19.19 6.80
N ALA A 33 -1.38 -19.58 7.29
CA ALA A 33 -1.07 -19.50 8.72
C ALA A 33 -0.73 -18.06 9.14
N ARG A 34 -0.14 -17.28 8.23
CA ARG A 34 0.26 -15.90 8.52
C ARG A 34 -0.83 -14.88 8.20
N PHE A 35 -1.55 -15.08 7.11
CA PHE A 35 -2.52 -14.10 6.61
C PHE A 35 -3.95 -14.64 6.73
N ALA A 36 -4.75 -13.95 7.52
CA ALA A 36 -6.15 -14.31 7.73
C ALA A 36 -7.08 -13.51 6.81
N ARG A 37 -8.24 -14.08 6.49
CA ARG A 37 -9.29 -13.38 5.75
C ARG A 37 -10.06 -12.44 6.68
N LEU A 38 -9.50 -11.27 6.94
CA LEU A 38 -10.10 -10.26 7.81
C LEU A 38 -10.81 -9.15 7.04
N ILE A 39 -10.47 -8.96 5.78
CA ILE A 39 -10.92 -7.82 5.00
C ILE A 39 -12.23 -8.15 4.31
N THR A 40 -13.28 -7.39 4.64
CA THR A 40 -14.54 -7.40 3.90
C THR A 40 -14.60 -6.17 3.00
N ARG A 41 -15.34 -6.26 1.91
CA ARG A 41 -15.50 -5.13 0.99
C ARG A 41 -16.11 -3.91 1.70
N ASP A 42 -17.17 -4.09 2.48
CA ASP A 42 -17.82 -2.99 3.18
C ASP A 42 -16.94 -2.38 4.26
N GLY A 43 -16.23 -3.22 5.01
CA GLY A 43 -15.26 -2.76 6.01
C GLY A 43 -14.11 -1.96 5.39
N ALA A 44 -13.58 -2.44 4.28
CA ALA A 44 -12.51 -1.76 3.53
C ALA A 44 -13.00 -0.42 2.97
N GLU A 45 -14.21 -0.38 2.42
CA GLU A 45 -14.78 0.87 1.90
C GLU A 45 -14.89 1.93 2.99
N ARG A 46 -15.40 1.58 4.17
CA ARG A 46 -15.46 2.50 5.31
C ARG A 46 -14.07 2.94 5.76
N PHE A 47 -13.14 2.00 5.84
CA PHE A 47 -11.77 2.28 6.27
C PHE A 47 -11.06 3.25 5.33
N TYR A 48 -11.00 2.95 4.04
CA TYR A 48 -10.29 3.80 3.08
C TYR A 48 -11.00 5.13 2.85
N GLY A 49 -12.33 5.16 2.91
CA GLY A 49 -13.08 6.40 2.88
C GLY A 49 -12.73 7.33 4.03
N GLY A 50 -12.56 6.79 5.22
CA GLY A 50 -12.10 7.53 6.39
C GLY A 50 -10.64 7.97 6.28
N GLN A 51 -9.77 7.09 5.81
CA GLN A 51 -8.35 7.39 5.66
C GLN A 51 -8.07 8.44 4.57
N ALA A 52 -8.90 8.51 3.54
CA ALA A 52 -8.78 9.55 2.52
C ALA A 52 -8.95 10.96 3.08
N GLU A 53 -9.60 11.11 4.23
CA GLU A 53 -9.81 12.39 4.92
C GLU A 53 -8.96 12.58 6.17
N ALA A 54 -8.24 11.55 6.60
CA ALA A 54 -7.41 11.62 7.80
C ALA A 54 -6.19 12.54 7.59
N PRO A 55 -5.84 13.37 8.60
CA PRO A 55 -4.77 14.37 8.43
C PRO A 55 -3.36 13.78 8.39
N ASP A 56 -3.18 12.55 8.90
CA ASP A 56 -1.88 11.87 8.99
C ASP A 56 -1.76 10.70 8.01
N ALA A 57 -2.71 10.56 7.11
CA ALA A 57 -2.75 9.47 6.14
C ALA A 57 -2.98 9.99 4.71
N VAL A 58 -2.62 9.16 3.75
CA VAL A 58 -2.86 9.42 2.34
C VAL A 58 -3.32 8.12 1.67
N VAL A 59 -4.42 8.24 0.93
CA VAL A 59 -4.84 7.20 -0.01
C VAL A 59 -4.65 7.79 -1.40
N LEU A 60 -3.87 7.11 -2.23
CA LEU A 60 -3.63 7.48 -3.61
C LEU A 60 -4.33 6.52 -4.54
N VAL A 61 -4.83 7.02 -5.65
CA VAL A 61 -5.38 6.20 -6.72
C VAL A 61 -4.69 6.52 -8.04
N ALA A 62 -4.45 5.48 -8.81
CA ALA A 62 -3.99 5.60 -10.19
C ALA A 62 -5.20 5.45 -11.09
N GLU A 63 -5.40 6.41 -11.98
CA GLU A 63 -6.56 6.49 -12.86
C GLU A 63 -6.12 6.44 -14.32
N ARG A 64 -6.81 5.62 -15.10
CA ARG A 64 -6.65 5.51 -16.55
C ARG A 64 -8.03 5.52 -17.18
N ASP A 65 -8.26 6.45 -18.11
CA ASP A 65 -9.55 6.57 -18.84
C ASP A 65 -10.76 6.70 -17.89
N GLY A 66 -10.59 7.42 -16.78
CA GLY A 66 -11.66 7.64 -15.81
C GLY A 66 -11.87 6.48 -14.82
N GLU A 67 -11.08 5.41 -14.92
CA GLU A 67 -11.20 4.25 -14.02
C GLU A 67 -9.98 4.13 -13.11
N VAL A 68 -10.23 3.81 -11.85
CA VAL A 68 -9.17 3.53 -10.87
C VAL A 68 -8.64 2.12 -11.13
N VAL A 69 -7.34 2.03 -11.44
CA VAL A 69 -6.65 0.80 -11.80
C VAL A 69 -5.58 0.39 -10.78
N GLY A 70 -5.37 1.20 -9.76
CA GLY A 70 -4.43 0.89 -8.69
C GLY A 70 -4.58 1.86 -7.54
N PHE A 71 -4.02 1.51 -6.38
CA PHE A 71 -4.04 2.39 -5.21
C PHE A 71 -2.80 2.18 -4.34
N ALA A 72 -2.56 3.16 -3.45
CA ALA A 72 -1.59 3.05 -2.38
C ALA A 72 -2.18 3.68 -1.11
N TYR A 73 -1.84 3.12 0.04
CA TYR A 73 -2.22 3.67 1.33
C TYR A 73 -0.99 3.83 2.21
N MET A 74 -0.82 5.02 2.76
CA MET A 74 0.34 5.38 3.55
C MET A 74 -0.10 6.18 4.77
N GLN A 75 0.57 5.95 5.90
CA GLN A 75 0.34 6.68 7.13
C GLN A 75 1.65 7.30 7.62
N TYR A 76 1.60 8.56 8.04
CA TYR A 76 2.75 9.23 8.62
C TYR A 76 2.82 8.99 10.13
N GLU A 77 3.99 8.57 10.60
CA GLU A 77 4.27 8.33 12.01
C GLU A 77 5.48 9.17 12.45
N PRO A 78 5.25 10.28 13.19
CA PRO A 78 6.37 11.06 13.71
C PRO A 78 7.29 10.25 14.61
N VAL A 79 6.70 9.35 15.41
CA VAL A 79 7.40 8.39 16.26
C VAL A 79 6.72 7.04 16.17
N LEU A 80 7.44 6.03 15.75
CA LEU A 80 6.97 4.65 15.66
C LEU A 80 7.78 3.81 16.66
N TYR A 81 7.32 3.77 17.91
CA TYR A 81 8.07 3.19 19.02
C TYR A 81 8.42 1.72 18.81
N ALA A 82 7.46 0.92 18.35
CA ALA A 82 7.66 -0.51 18.16
C ALA A 82 8.77 -0.81 17.15
N GLU A 83 8.96 0.06 16.18
CA GLU A 83 9.96 -0.10 15.12
C GLU A 83 11.22 0.73 15.38
N LEU A 84 11.31 1.44 16.50
CA LEU A 84 12.42 2.34 16.84
C LEU A 84 12.73 3.34 15.73
N ALA A 85 11.69 3.87 15.12
CA ALA A 85 11.83 4.77 13.97
C ALA A 85 11.12 6.11 14.22
N VAL A 86 11.66 7.17 13.64
CA VAL A 86 11.07 8.52 13.71
C VAL A 86 10.92 9.10 12.30
N LYS A 87 9.96 9.99 12.14
CA LYS A 87 9.67 10.67 10.88
C LYS A 87 9.49 9.67 9.72
N VAL A 88 8.63 8.69 9.94
CA VAL A 88 8.42 7.56 9.04
C VAL A 88 7.09 7.68 8.32
N ALA A 89 7.08 7.44 7.04
CA ALA A 89 5.87 7.13 6.30
C ALA A 89 5.79 5.61 6.14
N CYS A 90 4.71 5.03 6.66
CA CYS A 90 4.46 3.60 6.54
C CYS A 90 3.58 3.36 5.33
N LEU A 91 4.14 2.77 4.27
CA LEU A 91 3.38 2.36 3.11
C LEU A 91 2.78 0.99 3.39
N HIS A 92 1.49 0.99 3.74
CA HIS A 92 0.79 -0.23 4.14
C HIS A 92 0.30 -1.03 2.95
N ASP A 93 -0.19 -0.36 1.92
CA ASP A 93 -0.75 -1.00 0.74
C ASP A 93 -0.25 -0.32 -0.52
N ILE A 94 0.10 -1.12 -1.52
CA ILE A 94 0.26 -0.69 -2.90
C ILE A 94 -0.16 -1.85 -3.79
N PHE A 95 -1.08 -1.60 -4.69
CA PHE A 95 -1.64 -2.64 -5.53
C PHE A 95 -2.10 -2.07 -6.86
N VAL A 96 -1.81 -2.79 -7.93
CA VAL A 96 -2.25 -2.47 -9.29
C VAL A 96 -3.10 -3.64 -9.78
N ASP A 97 -4.24 -3.33 -10.37
CA ASP A 97 -5.11 -4.34 -10.96
C ASP A 97 -4.28 -5.26 -11.87
N LYS A 98 -4.45 -6.56 -11.72
CA LYS A 98 -3.66 -7.56 -12.42
C LYS A 98 -3.72 -7.41 -13.95
N ASN A 99 -4.80 -6.84 -14.48
CA ASN A 99 -4.97 -6.60 -15.92
C ASN A 99 -4.17 -5.39 -16.41
N GLU A 100 -3.67 -4.57 -15.50
CA GLU A 100 -2.95 -3.32 -15.77
C GLU A 100 -1.47 -3.38 -15.37
N ARG A 101 -1.01 -4.51 -14.88
CA ARG A 101 0.40 -4.70 -14.46
C ARG A 101 1.34 -4.68 -15.67
N ARG A 102 2.66 -4.53 -15.38
CA ARG A 102 3.75 -4.40 -16.36
C ARG A 102 3.72 -3.06 -17.09
N SER A 103 3.05 -2.08 -16.50
CA SER A 103 3.12 -0.67 -16.87
C SER A 103 3.80 0.09 -15.73
N ASP A 104 4.05 1.37 -15.92
CA ASP A 104 4.69 2.21 -14.89
C ASP A 104 3.76 2.63 -13.75
N ILE A 105 2.59 2.02 -13.60
CA ILE A 105 1.57 2.44 -12.63
C ILE A 105 2.10 2.32 -11.20
N GLY A 106 2.68 1.18 -10.83
CA GLY A 106 3.25 0.98 -9.51
C GLY A 106 4.35 1.98 -9.19
N LYS A 107 5.20 2.27 -10.16
CA LYS A 107 6.27 3.26 -10.02
C LYS A 107 5.71 4.66 -9.80
N LYS A 108 4.70 5.06 -10.55
CA LYS A 108 4.04 6.37 -10.40
C LYS A 108 3.35 6.51 -9.05
N LEU A 109 2.67 5.46 -8.59
CA LEU A 109 2.08 5.43 -7.25
C LEU A 109 3.15 5.61 -6.18
N LEU A 110 4.27 4.90 -6.30
CA LEU A 110 5.36 4.97 -5.33
C LEU A 110 6.05 6.34 -5.33
N GLU A 111 6.29 6.91 -6.50
CA GLU A 111 6.87 8.25 -6.63
C GLU A 111 5.96 9.31 -5.97
N THR A 112 4.66 9.23 -6.22
CA THR A 112 3.69 10.15 -5.62
C THR A 112 3.61 9.95 -4.11
N ALA A 113 3.62 8.69 -3.63
CA ALA A 113 3.66 8.40 -2.21
C ALA A 113 4.91 8.98 -1.54
N ALA A 114 6.07 8.89 -2.18
CA ALA A 114 7.31 9.48 -1.67
C ALA A 114 7.21 11.01 -1.57
N ASP A 115 6.60 11.66 -2.55
CA ASP A 115 6.38 13.12 -2.52
C ASP A 115 5.42 13.50 -1.38
N GLU A 116 4.35 12.75 -1.18
CA GLU A 116 3.43 12.95 -0.06
C GLU A 116 4.13 12.74 1.29
N ALA A 117 4.98 11.73 1.39
CA ALA A 117 5.78 11.46 2.59
C ALA A 117 6.68 12.65 2.93
N ARG A 118 7.36 13.21 1.94
CA ARG A 118 8.19 14.42 2.13
C ARG A 118 7.34 15.59 2.60
N GLY A 119 6.14 15.73 2.08
CA GLY A 119 5.19 16.78 2.49
C GLY A 119 4.80 16.68 3.96
N PHE A 120 4.72 15.47 4.52
CA PHE A 120 4.51 15.27 5.96
C PHE A 120 5.75 15.55 6.81
N GLY A 121 6.93 15.64 6.22
CA GLY A 121 8.19 15.73 6.94
C GLY A 121 8.87 14.40 7.17
N ALA A 122 8.42 13.33 6.52
CA ALA A 122 9.05 12.03 6.63
C ALA A 122 10.45 12.04 5.99
N THR A 123 11.36 11.30 6.61
CA THR A 123 12.73 11.15 6.13
C THR A 123 12.97 9.76 5.53
N LYS A 124 12.00 8.87 5.69
CA LYS A 124 12.06 7.49 5.18
C LYS A 124 10.67 6.93 4.96
N VAL A 125 10.58 5.95 4.07
CA VAL A 125 9.37 5.15 3.86
C VAL A 125 9.70 3.72 4.29
N LEU A 126 8.86 3.14 5.14
CA LEU A 126 8.93 1.72 5.52
C LEU A 126 7.78 0.96 4.88
N LEU A 127 8.06 -0.25 4.46
CA LEU A 127 7.05 -1.18 3.97
C LEU A 127 7.46 -2.62 4.32
N SER A 128 6.48 -3.52 4.26
CA SER A 128 6.72 -4.95 4.41
C SER A 128 6.32 -5.68 3.14
N VAL A 129 7.10 -6.68 2.76
CA VAL A 129 6.85 -7.53 1.59
C VAL A 129 6.80 -8.98 2.05
N ALA A 130 5.75 -9.70 1.64
CA ALA A 130 5.69 -11.14 1.91
C ALA A 130 6.88 -11.85 1.24
N THR A 131 7.49 -12.80 1.96
CA THR A 131 8.68 -13.52 1.45
C THR A 131 8.43 -14.23 0.13
N GLN A 132 7.18 -14.66 -0.11
CA GLN A 132 6.79 -15.34 -1.35
C GLN A 132 6.57 -14.38 -2.53
N ASN A 133 6.53 -13.07 -2.28
CA ASN A 133 6.31 -12.07 -3.32
C ASN A 133 7.64 -11.53 -3.87
N ASP A 134 8.35 -12.38 -4.61
CA ASP A 134 9.64 -12.02 -5.20
C ASP A 134 9.54 -10.85 -6.16
N GLY A 135 8.44 -10.77 -6.90
CA GLY A 135 8.21 -9.69 -7.86
C GLY A 135 8.12 -8.32 -7.18
N ALA A 136 7.39 -8.23 -6.06
CA ALA A 136 7.31 -6.99 -5.28
C ALA A 136 8.65 -6.62 -4.69
N LYS A 137 9.38 -7.58 -4.12
CA LYS A 137 10.72 -7.34 -3.56
C LYS A 137 11.66 -6.78 -4.63
N ALA A 138 11.72 -7.40 -5.78
CA ALA A 138 12.56 -6.95 -6.90
C ALA A 138 12.17 -5.54 -7.36
N PHE A 139 10.86 -5.26 -7.43
CA PHE A 139 10.36 -3.94 -7.79
C PHE A 139 10.84 -2.87 -6.80
N PHE A 140 10.65 -3.10 -5.50
CA PHE A 140 11.06 -2.14 -4.48
C PHE A 140 12.57 -1.95 -4.46
N GLU A 141 13.35 -3.02 -4.59
CA GLU A 141 14.81 -2.91 -4.67
C GLU A 141 15.25 -2.07 -5.88
N SER A 142 14.56 -2.21 -7.02
CA SER A 142 14.89 -1.46 -8.24
C SER A 142 14.69 0.05 -8.10
N VAL A 143 13.88 0.49 -7.12
CA VAL A 143 13.60 1.91 -6.88
C VAL A 143 14.23 2.43 -5.58
N GLY A 144 15.18 1.69 -5.00
CA GLY A 144 16.03 2.16 -3.90
C GLY A 144 15.69 1.63 -2.51
N PHE A 145 14.72 0.74 -2.37
CA PHE A 145 14.46 0.09 -1.08
C PHE A 145 15.49 -1.01 -0.82
N TYR A 146 15.80 -1.23 0.44
CA TYR A 146 16.64 -2.35 0.88
C TYR A 146 16.07 -2.95 2.15
N THR A 147 16.31 -4.24 2.36
CA THR A 147 15.79 -4.97 3.51
C THR A 147 16.48 -4.52 4.80
N THR A 148 15.70 -4.15 5.81
CA THR A 148 16.22 -3.72 7.11
C THR A 148 15.86 -4.68 8.24
N MET A 149 14.80 -5.47 8.10
CA MET A 149 14.33 -6.40 9.13
C MET A 149 13.73 -7.67 8.52
N HIS A 150 13.65 -8.71 9.31
CA HIS A 150 12.94 -9.94 8.97
C HIS A 150 11.82 -10.18 9.99
N GLU A 151 10.63 -10.50 9.54
CA GLU A 151 9.55 -11.00 10.39
C GLU A 151 9.63 -12.51 10.46
N MET A 152 9.56 -13.06 11.66
CA MET A 152 9.59 -14.49 11.90
C MET A 152 8.35 -14.92 12.68
N MET A 153 7.86 -16.11 12.41
CA MET A 153 6.66 -16.64 13.04
C MET A 153 6.91 -18.07 13.53
N CYS A 154 6.41 -18.36 14.72
CA CYS A 154 6.36 -19.71 15.26
C CYS A 154 4.91 -20.04 15.61
N LEU A 155 4.40 -21.16 15.08
CA LEU A 155 3.05 -21.61 15.43
C LEU A 155 3.07 -22.22 16.82
N LEU A 156 2.07 -21.88 17.65
CA LEU A 156 1.93 -22.41 19.01
C LEU A 156 0.89 -23.52 19.02
N ASP A 157 1.16 -24.55 19.80
CA ASP A 157 0.24 -25.69 19.99
C ASP A 157 -1.01 -25.28 20.78
#